data_b14193cb9904db5bf6654a75a2486484
#
_entry.id   b14193cb9904db5bf6654a75a2486484
#
_cell.length_a   1.000
_cell.length_b   1.000
_cell.length_c   1.000
_cell.angle_alpha   90.00
_cell.angle_beta   90.00
_cell.angle_gamma   90.00
#
_symmetry.space_group_name_H-M   'P 1'
#
loop_
_entity.id
_entity.type
_entity.pdbx_description
1 polymer ?
#
loop_
_entity_poly.entity_id
_entity_poly.type
_entity_poly.pdbx_seq_one_letter_code
_entity_poly.pdbx_strand_id
1 'polypeptide(L)'
;MTSERDLLDACRFPPAGTAVDLAVSGGPDSLGLALLARAHGLLVTLHHVDHHARLASGQDAAFVAGLARDWGVDVVVHDVHVAPGANFEARARAARRAVLPVAALTGHTLDDLAETMLLNLVRGAGLDGLSPMVGDPTKPLLAVRRRDLAEYVVARGYVARQDETNLDARYRRNRMRHEVLPLLDDVAERDVAPLLARAAQLIYDERRWIAEATAHDETLSLFEADCRELAAWPTARLRRWLRARLARDDPDGTHPPESAEVERALGVVRGEAVATELAGGRRLARRHQHLSLE
;
A
#
# COMPACT_ATOMS: atom_id res chain seq x y z
N MET A 1 -22.92 17.31 5.10
CA MET A 1 -22.89 15.89 4.67
C MET A 1 -22.54 15.83 3.19
N THR A 2 -21.52 15.13 2.83
CA THR A 2 -21.15 14.86 1.44
C THR A 2 -22.22 13.98 0.80
N SER A 3 -22.72 14.33 -0.39
CA SER A 3 -23.77 13.54 -1.04
C SER A 3 -23.20 12.21 -1.57
N GLU A 4 -24.09 11.20 -1.78
CA GLU A 4 -23.67 9.94 -2.40
C GLU A 4 -23.03 10.17 -3.77
N ARG A 5 -23.55 11.11 -4.55
CA ARG A 5 -22.99 11.45 -5.85
C ARG A 5 -21.56 11.98 -5.73
N ASP A 6 -21.29 12.89 -4.79
CA ASP A 6 -19.96 13.43 -4.58
C ASP A 6 -18.98 12.31 -4.15
N LEU A 7 -19.44 11.38 -3.31
CA LEU A 7 -18.62 10.22 -2.93
C LEU A 7 -18.33 9.32 -4.12
N LEU A 8 -19.33 9.03 -4.96
CA LEU A 8 -19.16 8.21 -6.17
C LEU A 8 -18.22 8.88 -7.18
N ASP A 9 -18.33 10.19 -7.37
CA ASP A 9 -17.47 10.96 -8.27
C ASP A 9 -16.01 10.98 -7.77
N ALA A 10 -15.79 10.86 -6.45
CA ALA A 10 -14.46 10.73 -5.85
C ALA A 10 -13.89 9.29 -5.92
N CYS A 11 -14.72 8.28 -6.18
CA CYS A 11 -14.30 6.89 -6.28
C CYS A 11 -13.68 6.57 -7.65
N ARG A 12 -12.70 5.65 -7.66
CA ARG A 12 -12.12 5.11 -8.90
C ARG A 12 -12.56 3.66 -9.10
N PHE A 13 -13.85 3.47 -9.34
CA PHE A 13 -14.42 2.16 -9.65
C PHE A 13 -14.22 1.76 -11.12
N PRO A 14 -14.20 0.45 -11.44
CA PRO A 14 -14.36 -0.01 -12.81
C PRO A 14 -15.78 0.32 -13.32
N PRO A 15 -16.05 0.19 -14.62
CA PRO A 15 -17.37 0.47 -15.20
C PRO A 15 -18.50 -0.28 -14.51
N ALA A 16 -19.69 0.32 -14.44
CA ALA A 16 -20.89 -0.33 -13.93
C ALA A 16 -21.15 -1.67 -14.66
N GLY A 17 -21.68 -2.66 -13.95
CA GLY A 17 -21.86 -4.03 -14.45
C GLY A 17 -20.62 -4.92 -14.37
N THR A 18 -19.44 -4.38 -13.99
CA THR A 18 -18.25 -5.20 -13.76
C THR A 18 -18.39 -6.04 -12.49
N ALA A 19 -18.04 -7.33 -12.59
CA ALA A 19 -17.95 -8.21 -11.43
C ALA A 19 -16.67 -7.92 -10.64
N VAL A 20 -16.80 -7.76 -9.33
CA VAL A 20 -15.68 -7.43 -8.43
C VAL A 20 -15.78 -8.17 -7.10
N ASP A 21 -14.63 -8.51 -6.56
CA ASP A 21 -14.48 -9.04 -5.20
C ASP A 21 -14.21 -7.89 -4.24
N LEU A 22 -14.91 -7.85 -3.10
CA LEU A 22 -14.74 -6.82 -2.07
C LEU A 22 -14.25 -7.45 -0.76
N ALA A 23 -13.15 -6.95 -0.22
CA ALA A 23 -12.69 -7.34 1.11
C ALA A 23 -13.49 -6.58 2.18
N VAL A 24 -14.39 -7.27 2.89
CA VAL A 24 -15.32 -6.67 3.85
C VAL A 24 -15.07 -7.23 5.25
N SER A 25 -14.58 -6.35 6.16
CA SER A 25 -14.36 -6.68 7.57
C SER A 25 -15.58 -6.40 8.46
N GLY A 26 -16.60 -5.70 7.94
CA GLY A 26 -17.72 -5.19 8.73
C GLY A 26 -17.48 -3.81 9.36
N GLY A 27 -16.26 -3.31 9.34
CA GLY A 27 -15.94 -1.95 9.77
C GLY A 27 -16.44 -0.86 8.79
N PRO A 28 -16.50 0.42 9.23
CA PRO A 28 -17.14 1.49 8.47
C PRO A 28 -16.53 1.68 7.07
N ASP A 29 -15.20 1.60 6.93
CA ASP A 29 -14.53 1.83 5.65
C ASP A 29 -14.86 0.70 4.65
N SER A 30 -14.85 -0.56 5.08
CA SER A 30 -15.15 -1.69 4.22
C SER A 30 -16.66 -1.79 3.89
N LEU A 31 -17.51 -1.41 4.83
CA LEU A 31 -18.96 -1.36 4.61
C LEU A 31 -19.32 -0.22 3.65
N GLY A 32 -18.70 0.95 3.82
CA GLY A 32 -18.86 2.07 2.90
C GLY A 32 -18.39 1.75 1.48
N LEU A 33 -17.26 1.03 1.34
CA LEU A 33 -16.82 0.48 0.05
C LEU A 33 -17.92 -0.36 -0.60
N ALA A 34 -18.48 -1.31 0.15
CA ALA A 34 -19.48 -2.24 -0.38
C ALA A 34 -20.79 -1.52 -0.79
N LEU A 35 -21.22 -0.53 0.01
CA LEU A 35 -22.39 0.28 -0.30
C LEU A 35 -22.18 1.14 -1.55
N LEU A 36 -21.01 1.83 -1.68
CA LEU A 36 -20.71 2.65 -2.84
C LEU A 36 -20.48 1.81 -4.10
N ALA A 37 -19.84 0.65 -4.00
CA ALA A 37 -19.66 -0.27 -5.12
C ALA A 37 -21.01 -0.74 -5.70
N ARG A 38 -21.98 -1.07 -4.84
CA ARG A 38 -23.35 -1.41 -5.24
C ARG A 38 -24.10 -0.20 -5.83
N ALA A 39 -23.99 0.97 -5.20
CA ALA A 39 -24.61 2.20 -5.71
C ALA A 39 -24.05 2.59 -7.08
N HIS A 40 -22.78 2.30 -7.36
CA HIS A 40 -22.16 2.46 -8.67
C HIS A 40 -22.65 1.45 -9.72
N GLY A 41 -23.32 0.37 -9.29
CA GLY A 41 -23.82 -0.69 -10.17
C GLY A 41 -22.81 -1.81 -10.45
N LEU A 42 -21.85 -2.04 -9.56
CA LEU A 42 -20.95 -3.20 -9.66
C LEU A 42 -21.66 -4.50 -9.22
N LEU A 43 -21.27 -5.61 -9.81
CA LEU A 43 -21.68 -6.95 -9.40
C LEU A 43 -20.69 -7.45 -8.35
N VAL A 44 -21.11 -7.41 -7.08
CA VAL A 44 -20.17 -7.60 -5.95
C VAL A 44 -20.25 -9.00 -5.37
N THR A 45 -19.09 -9.59 -5.07
CA THR A 45 -18.93 -10.73 -4.16
C THR A 45 -18.20 -10.25 -2.91
N LEU A 46 -18.73 -10.55 -1.72
CA LEU A 46 -18.13 -10.15 -0.46
C LEU A 46 -17.16 -11.21 0.03
N HIS A 47 -15.94 -10.81 0.41
CA HIS A 47 -14.91 -11.66 1.01
C HIS A 47 -14.65 -11.19 2.43
N HIS A 48 -14.95 -12.02 3.42
CA HIS A 48 -14.61 -11.79 4.82
C HIS A 48 -13.49 -12.71 5.26
N VAL A 49 -12.50 -12.17 6.00
CA VAL A 49 -11.41 -12.98 6.55
C VAL A 49 -11.54 -13.01 8.07
N ASP A 50 -11.88 -14.17 8.61
CA ASP A 50 -11.91 -14.41 10.05
C ASP A 50 -10.53 -14.86 10.53
N HIS A 51 -9.90 -14.04 11.35
CA HIS A 51 -8.57 -14.31 11.92
C HIS A 51 -8.62 -15.01 13.27
N HIS A 52 -9.79 -15.27 13.83
CA HIS A 52 -10.01 -15.78 15.19
C HIS A 52 -9.23 -15.01 16.28
N ALA A 53 -8.93 -13.74 16.00
CA ALA A 53 -8.15 -12.89 16.91
C ALA A 53 -8.92 -12.48 18.18
N ARG A 54 -10.24 -12.65 18.18
CA ARG A 54 -11.16 -12.26 19.25
C ARG A 54 -12.30 -13.27 19.38
N LEU A 55 -12.89 -13.35 20.60
CA LEU A 55 -14.11 -14.13 20.82
C LEU A 55 -15.31 -13.63 19.96
N ALA A 56 -15.27 -12.36 19.55
CA ALA A 56 -16.30 -11.74 18.72
C ALA A 56 -16.12 -11.92 17.19
N SER A 57 -15.04 -12.56 16.71
CA SER A 57 -14.75 -12.67 15.28
C SER A 57 -15.84 -13.43 14.51
N GLY A 58 -16.43 -14.45 15.09
CA GLY A 58 -17.58 -15.16 14.52
C GLY A 58 -18.83 -14.28 14.34
N GLN A 59 -18.99 -13.24 15.16
CA GLN A 59 -20.08 -12.27 15.00
C GLN A 59 -19.82 -11.33 13.81
N ASP A 60 -18.55 -11.01 13.49
CA ASP A 60 -18.20 -10.19 12.34
C ASP A 60 -18.47 -10.97 11.04
N ALA A 61 -18.13 -12.26 10.99
CA ALA A 61 -18.47 -13.15 9.87
C ALA A 61 -19.99 -13.28 9.68
N ALA A 62 -20.73 -13.49 10.78
CA ALA A 62 -22.19 -13.57 10.74
C ALA A 62 -22.83 -12.25 10.27
N PHE A 63 -22.27 -11.09 10.66
CA PHE A 63 -22.71 -9.78 10.20
C PHE A 63 -22.54 -9.62 8.69
N VAL A 64 -21.35 -9.95 8.15
CA VAL A 64 -21.09 -9.84 6.71
C VAL A 64 -21.97 -10.84 5.90
N ALA A 65 -22.17 -12.05 6.42
CA ALA A 65 -23.07 -13.03 5.80
C ALA A 65 -24.54 -12.55 5.83
N GLY A 66 -24.95 -11.83 6.88
CA GLY A 66 -26.25 -11.18 6.97
C GLY A 66 -26.42 -10.12 5.89
N LEU A 67 -25.43 -9.23 5.73
CA LEU A 67 -25.43 -8.22 4.66
C LEU A 67 -25.54 -8.84 3.27
N ALA A 68 -24.78 -9.90 2.99
CA ALA A 68 -24.84 -10.58 1.70
C ALA A 68 -26.22 -11.14 1.40
N ARG A 69 -26.85 -11.75 2.41
CA ARG A 69 -28.24 -12.29 2.29
C ARG A 69 -29.23 -11.17 2.01
N ASP A 70 -29.19 -10.08 2.78
CA ASP A 70 -30.08 -8.94 2.63
C ASP A 70 -29.94 -8.25 1.28
N TRP A 71 -28.75 -8.27 0.73
CA TRP A 71 -28.43 -7.67 -0.56
C TRP A 71 -28.58 -8.63 -1.75
N GLY A 72 -28.77 -9.93 -1.52
CA GLY A 72 -28.86 -10.95 -2.56
C GLY A 72 -27.55 -11.11 -3.35
N VAL A 73 -26.40 -11.03 -2.66
CA VAL A 73 -25.06 -11.15 -3.25
C VAL A 73 -24.30 -12.31 -2.62
N ASP A 74 -23.29 -12.80 -3.34
CA ASP A 74 -22.44 -13.89 -2.84
C ASP A 74 -21.49 -13.42 -1.73
N VAL A 75 -21.18 -14.35 -0.82
CA VAL A 75 -20.19 -14.14 0.24
C VAL A 75 -19.28 -15.35 0.39
N VAL A 76 -17.99 -15.08 0.54
CA VAL A 76 -16.96 -16.07 0.86
C VAL A 76 -16.33 -15.70 2.20
N VAL A 77 -16.42 -16.59 3.17
CA VAL A 77 -15.75 -16.44 4.46
C VAL A 77 -14.47 -17.28 4.45
N HIS A 78 -13.33 -16.61 4.61
CA HIS A 78 -12.01 -17.24 4.70
C HIS A 78 -11.63 -17.42 6.17
N ASP A 79 -11.35 -18.64 6.54
CA ASP A 79 -10.88 -18.99 7.88
C ASP A 79 -9.34 -18.97 7.91
N VAL A 80 -8.75 -18.11 8.74
CA VAL A 80 -7.29 -17.89 8.77
C VAL A 80 -6.79 -17.89 10.20
N HIS A 81 -5.99 -18.90 10.54
CA HIS A 81 -5.35 -19.00 11.84
C HIS A 81 -3.96 -18.35 11.83
N VAL A 82 -3.78 -17.32 12.65
CA VAL A 82 -2.48 -16.68 12.85
C VAL A 82 -2.04 -16.88 14.29
N ALA A 83 -0.98 -17.66 14.51
CA ALA A 83 -0.47 -17.91 15.85
C ALA A 83 -0.11 -16.57 16.56
N PRO A 84 -0.38 -16.40 17.85
CA PRO A 84 0.05 -15.23 18.61
C PRO A 84 1.59 -15.10 18.62
N GLY A 85 2.11 -13.88 18.83
CA GLY A 85 3.56 -13.65 18.92
C GLY A 85 4.03 -12.38 18.23
N ALA A 86 5.35 -12.22 18.11
CA ALA A 86 5.98 -11.05 17.50
C ALA A 86 5.47 -10.82 16.07
N ASN A 87 5.32 -9.55 15.69
CA ASN A 87 4.83 -9.13 14.37
C ASN A 87 3.46 -9.70 13.97
N PHE A 88 2.58 -9.97 14.95
CA PHE A 88 1.26 -10.55 14.71
C PHE A 88 0.48 -9.79 13.62
N GLU A 89 0.45 -8.46 13.68
CA GLU A 89 -0.27 -7.64 12.69
C GLU A 89 0.27 -7.82 11.25
N ALA A 90 1.59 -7.84 11.10
CA ALA A 90 2.21 -8.05 9.79
C ALA A 90 1.89 -9.45 9.23
N ARG A 91 1.91 -10.48 10.09
CA ARG A 91 1.55 -11.87 9.72
C ARG A 91 0.06 -11.99 9.40
N ALA A 92 -0.82 -11.38 10.20
CA ALA A 92 -2.25 -11.36 9.94
C ALA A 92 -2.57 -10.64 8.61
N ARG A 93 -1.87 -9.54 8.31
CA ARG A 93 -1.97 -8.84 7.02
C ARG A 93 -1.48 -9.69 5.85
N ALA A 94 -0.38 -10.42 6.02
CA ALA A 94 0.15 -11.34 4.99
C ALA A 94 -0.82 -12.50 4.75
N ALA A 95 -1.30 -13.14 5.82
CA ALA A 95 -2.26 -14.23 5.76
C ALA A 95 -3.59 -13.80 5.09
N ARG A 96 -4.09 -12.59 5.41
CA ARG A 96 -5.26 -12.02 4.73
C ARG A 96 -5.03 -11.85 3.23
N ARG A 97 -3.86 -11.34 2.83
CA ARG A 97 -3.53 -11.17 1.41
C ARG A 97 -3.44 -12.50 0.66
N ALA A 98 -2.98 -13.55 1.32
CA ALA A 98 -2.81 -14.87 0.70
C ALA A 98 -4.14 -15.55 0.35
N VAL A 99 -5.23 -15.24 1.08
CA VAL A 99 -6.55 -15.87 0.87
C VAL A 99 -7.51 -15.02 0.05
N LEU A 100 -7.29 -13.70 0.00
CA LEU A 100 -8.14 -12.81 -0.80
C LEU A 100 -7.77 -12.89 -2.29
N PRO A 101 -8.76 -12.74 -3.20
CA PRO A 101 -8.47 -12.55 -4.62
C PRO A 101 -7.51 -11.36 -4.83
N VAL A 102 -6.54 -11.53 -5.71
CA VAL A 102 -5.49 -10.51 -5.97
C VAL A 102 -6.08 -9.15 -6.36
N ALA A 103 -7.19 -9.16 -7.11
CA ALA A 103 -7.89 -7.98 -7.56
C ALA A 103 -8.98 -7.48 -6.59
N ALA A 104 -9.10 -8.07 -5.41
CA ALA A 104 -10.13 -7.67 -4.45
C ALA A 104 -9.99 -6.20 -4.04
N LEU A 105 -11.07 -5.45 -4.18
CA LEU A 105 -11.13 -4.05 -3.78
C LEU A 105 -11.15 -3.95 -2.24
N THR A 106 -10.47 -2.93 -1.73
CA THR A 106 -10.33 -2.72 -0.27
C THR A 106 -10.69 -1.29 0.10
N GLY A 107 -11.27 -1.10 1.28
CA GLY A 107 -11.76 0.17 1.79
C GLY A 107 -10.67 1.12 2.32
N HIS A 108 -9.52 1.22 1.65
CA HIS A 108 -8.50 2.20 2.01
C HIS A 108 -8.92 3.59 1.57
N THR A 109 -8.94 4.52 2.50
CA THR A 109 -9.39 5.90 2.33
C THR A 109 -8.24 6.89 2.10
N LEU A 110 -8.56 8.16 1.84
CA LEU A 110 -7.61 9.27 1.81
C LEU A 110 -6.84 9.39 3.13
N ASP A 111 -7.52 9.17 4.26
CA ASP A 111 -6.89 9.19 5.58
C ASP A 111 -5.85 8.06 5.73
N ASP A 112 -6.12 6.86 5.21
CA ASP A 112 -5.15 5.75 5.19
C ASP A 112 -3.92 6.06 4.34
N LEU A 113 -4.11 6.78 3.22
CA LEU A 113 -3.01 7.24 2.38
C LEU A 113 -2.12 8.22 3.15
N ALA A 114 -2.71 9.23 3.82
CA ALA A 114 -1.99 10.21 4.62
C ALA A 114 -1.22 9.55 5.79
N GLU A 115 -1.89 8.66 6.54
CA GLU A 115 -1.27 7.87 7.62
C GLU A 115 -0.06 7.08 7.12
N THR A 116 -0.20 6.41 5.98
CA THR A 116 0.85 5.54 5.42
C THR A 116 2.01 6.38 4.87
N MET A 117 1.74 7.51 4.22
CA MET A 117 2.76 8.45 3.76
C MET A 117 3.61 8.96 4.93
N LEU A 118 2.99 9.40 6.03
CA LEU A 118 3.70 9.87 7.22
C LEU A 118 4.52 8.74 7.88
N LEU A 119 3.96 7.55 8.01
CA LEU A 119 4.69 6.40 8.54
C LEU A 119 5.93 6.08 7.71
N ASN A 120 5.83 6.17 6.40
CA ASN A 120 6.94 5.92 5.49
C ASN A 120 7.96 7.06 5.52
N LEU A 121 7.51 8.32 5.63
CA LEU A 121 8.39 9.47 5.79
C LEU A 121 9.28 9.35 7.04
N VAL A 122 8.68 8.99 8.18
CA VAL A 122 9.39 8.79 9.45
C VAL A 122 10.39 7.62 9.39
N ARG A 123 10.17 6.65 8.48
CA ARG A 123 11.11 5.55 8.21
C ARG A 123 12.20 5.91 7.23
N GLY A 124 12.21 7.14 6.70
CA GLY A 124 13.19 7.58 5.69
C GLY A 124 12.91 7.06 4.29
N ALA A 125 11.66 6.80 3.95
CA ALA A 125 11.30 6.33 2.62
C ALA A 125 11.59 7.37 1.54
N GLY A 126 12.06 6.91 0.39
CA GLY A 126 12.16 7.71 -0.84
C GLY A 126 10.82 7.87 -1.55
N LEU A 127 10.85 8.35 -2.79
CA LEU A 127 9.67 8.68 -3.58
C LEU A 127 8.65 7.53 -3.66
N ASP A 128 9.12 6.27 -3.75
CA ASP A 128 8.26 5.10 -3.82
C ASP A 128 7.40 4.92 -2.56
N GLY A 129 7.96 5.15 -1.40
CA GLY A 129 7.24 5.06 -0.13
C GLY A 129 6.39 6.28 0.17
N LEU A 130 6.68 7.44 -0.45
CA LEU A 130 5.92 8.68 -0.23
C LEU A 130 4.67 8.82 -1.11
N SER A 131 4.47 7.91 -2.06
CA SER A 131 3.22 7.80 -2.83
C SER A 131 2.57 6.42 -2.66
N PRO A 132 2.33 5.96 -1.41
CA PRO A 132 1.82 4.63 -1.16
C PRO A 132 0.40 4.50 -1.73
N MET A 133 0.07 3.33 -2.27
CA MET A 133 -1.26 3.00 -2.78
C MET A 133 -1.78 3.84 -3.95
N VAL A 134 -1.14 4.97 -4.30
CA VAL A 134 -1.56 5.80 -5.43
C VAL A 134 -1.38 5.01 -6.73
N GLY A 135 -2.42 4.98 -7.56
CA GLY A 135 -2.45 4.22 -8.81
C GLY A 135 -2.77 2.73 -8.65
N ASP A 136 -3.00 2.24 -7.42
CA ASP A 136 -3.47 0.86 -7.18
C ASP A 136 -4.97 0.76 -7.48
N PRO A 137 -5.40 0.02 -8.52
CA PRO A 137 -6.80 -0.11 -8.89
C PRO A 137 -7.65 -0.82 -7.84
N THR A 138 -7.03 -1.55 -6.90
CA THR A 138 -7.72 -2.21 -5.80
C THR A 138 -8.07 -1.28 -4.63
N LYS A 139 -7.78 0.02 -4.76
CA LYS A 139 -8.00 1.05 -3.73
C LYS A 139 -8.89 2.17 -4.26
N PRO A 140 -10.17 1.92 -4.56
CA PRO A 140 -11.03 2.90 -5.23
C PRO A 140 -11.37 4.12 -4.38
N LEU A 141 -11.19 4.07 -3.05
CA LEU A 141 -11.61 5.12 -2.11
C LEU A 141 -10.49 6.08 -1.69
N LEU A 142 -9.34 6.11 -2.36
CA LEU A 142 -8.19 6.93 -1.96
C LEU A 142 -8.42 8.45 -2.03
N ALA A 143 -9.52 8.92 -2.63
CA ALA A 143 -9.93 10.32 -2.60
C ALA A 143 -11.11 10.59 -1.65
N VAL A 144 -11.62 9.55 -0.97
CA VAL A 144 -12.76 9.65 -0.04
C VAL A 144 -12.25 9.76 1.40
N ARG A 145 -12.79 10.72 2.17
CA ARG A 145 -12.48 10.88 3.59
C ARG A 145 -13.18 9.80 4.42
N ARG A 146 -12.47 9.26 5.40
CA ARG A 146 -13.03 8.27 6.34
C ARG A 146 -14.28 8.80 7.05
N ARG A 147 -14.26 10.07 7.48
CA ARG A 147 -15.42 10.70 8.15
C ARG A 147 -16.65 10.74 7.26
N ASP A 148 -16.49 11.14 5.99
CA ASP A 148 -17.59 11.24 5.04
C ASP A 148 -18.17 9.86 4.72
N LEU A 149 -17.30 8.85 4.62
CA LEU A 149 -17.69 7.46 4.41
C LEU A 149 -18.46 6.88 5.62
N ALA A 150 -18.01 7.19 6.85
CA ALA A 150 -18.70 6.78 8.07
C ALA A 150 -20.09 7.43 8.19
N GLU A 151 -20.21 8.73 7.89
CA GLU A 151 -21.49 9.43 7.83
C GLU A 151 -22.44 8.82 6.79
N TYR A 152 -21.91 8.47 5.61
CA TYR A 152 -22.67 7.81 4.56
C TYR A 152 -23.22 6.45 5.00
N VAL A 153 -22.40 5.62 5.65
CA VAL A 153 -22.82 4.31 6.20
C VAL A 153 -23.98 4.48 7.19
N VAL A 154 -23.88 5.43 8.11
CA VAL A 154 -24.92 5.73 9.09
C VAL A 154 -26.20 6.25 8.40
N ALA A 155 -26.06 7.17 7.43
CA ALA A 155 -27.19 7.72 6.67
C ALA A 155 -27.95 6.64 5.86
N ARG A 156 -27.26 5.53 5.50
CA ARG A 156 -27.87 4.35 4.88
C ARG A 156 -28.52 3.38 5.86
N GLY A 157 -28.55 3.72 7.16
CA GLY A 157 -29.18 2.91 8.21
C GLY A 157 -28.34 1.73 8.69
N TYR A 158 -27.04 1.71 8.39
CA TYR A 158 -26.15 0.63 8.82
C TYR A 158 -25.35 1.02 10.07
N VAL A 159 -25.17 0.05 10.96
CA VAL A 159 -24.30 0.15 12.13
C VAL A 159 -23.05 -0.70 11.85
N ALA A 160 -21.95 -0.04 11.57
CA ALA A 160 -20.68 -0.71 11.34
C ALA A 160 -20.11 -1.32 12.62
N ARG A 161 -19.39 -2.43 12.48
CA ARG A 161 -18.66 -3.06 13.59
C ARG A 161 -17.48 -2.19 14.00
N GLN A 162 -17.27 -2.02 15.28
CA GLN A 162 -16.12 -1.30 15.84
C GLN A 162 -15.08 -2.30 16.31
N ASP A 163 -13.84 -2.05 15.92
CA ASP A 163 -12.69 -2.81 16.38
C ASP A 163 -11.97 -2.00 17.48
N GLU A 164 -12.02 -2.50 18.72
CA GLU A 164 -11.38 -1.86 19.89
C GLU A 164 -9.86 -1.68 19.70
N THR A 165 -9.23 -2.53 18.89
CA THR A 165 -7.79 -2.41 18.59
C THR A 165 -7.45 -1.13 17.81
N ASN A 166 -8.41 -0.46 17.19
CA ASN A 166 -8.22 0.81 16.49
C ASN A 166 -7.85 1.99 17.42
N LEU A 167 -8.05 1.83 18.73
CA LEU A 167 -7.72 2.84 19.74
C LEU A 167 -6.39 2.54 20.47
N ASP A 168 -5.78 1.40 20.22
CA ASP A 168 -4.58 0.97 20.95
C ASP A 168 -3.33 1.74 20.47
N ALA A 169 -2.82 2.63 21.34
CA ALA A 169 -1.64 3.46 21.07
C ALA A 169 -0.31 2.67 20.91
N ARG A 170 -0.30 1.36 21.19
CA ARG A 170 0.86 0.51 20.88
C ARG A 170 1.13 0.39 19.39
N TYR A 171 0.11 0.59 18.56
CA TYR A 171 0.23 0.55 17.12
C TYR A 171 0.62 1.91 16.54
N ARG A 172 1.76 1.97 15.85
CA ARG A 172 2.27 3.22 15.24
C ARG A 172 1.25 3.90 14.34
N ARG A 173 0.42 3.13 13.63
CA ARG A 173 -0.62 3.67 12.76
C ARG A 173 -1.70 4.41 13.55
N ASN A 174 -2.12 3.87 14.69
CA ASN A 174 -3.08 4.53 15.58
C ASN A 174 -2.51 5.84 16.15
N ARG A 175 -1.21 5.85 16.48
CA ARG A 175 -0.54 7.08 16.89
C ARG A 175 -0.49 8.12 15.77
N MET A 176 -0.22 7.73 14.52
CA MET A 176 -0.31 8.66 13.38
C MET A 176 -1.71 9.27 13.26
N ARG A 177 -2.75 8.46 13.42
CA ARG A 177 -4.16 8.87 13.32
C ARG A 177 -4.60 9.78 14.46
N HIS A 178 -4.25 9.43 15.70
CA HIS A 178 -4.84 10.06 16.89
C HIS A 178 -3.92 11.10 17.54
N GLU A 179 -2.63 11.12 17.23
CA GLU A 179 -1.67 12.05 17.81
C GLU A 179 -1.05 12.97 16.74
N VAL A 180 -0.47 12.38 15.67
CA VAL A 180 0.35 13.14 14.71
C VAL A 180 -0.50 13.96 13.74
N LEU A 181 -1.50 13.33 13.10
CA LEU A 181 -2.38 14.06 12.17
C LEU A 181 -3.11 15.23 12.85
N PRO A 182 -3.75 15.05 14.04
CA PRO A 182 -4.35 16.16 14.76
C PRO A 182 -3.37 17.27 15.14
N LEU A 183 -2.13 16.92 15.51
CA LEU A 183 -1.08 17.91 15.77
C LEU A 183 -0.70 18.71 14.51
N LEU A 184 -0.61 18.02 13.37
CA LEU A 184 -0.32 18.67 12.09
C LEU A 184 -1.49 19.58 11.65
N ASP A 185 -2.73 19.17 11.91
CA ASP A 185 -3.93 19.97 11.64
C ASP A 185 -3.91 21.27 12.49
N ASP A 186 -3.57 21.15 13.78
CA ASP A 186 -3.44 22.28 14.70
C ASP A 186 -2.34 23.25 14.25
N VAL A 187 -1.14 22.74 13.97
CA VAL A 187 0.01 23.57 13.50
C VAL A 187 -0.28 24.24 12.15
N ALA A 188 -0.97 23.56 11.25
CA ALA A 188 -1.28 24.09 9.93
C ALA A 188 -2.57 24.93 9.89
N GLU A 189 -3.33 24.98 11.01
CA GLU A 189 -4.65 25.61 11.13
C GLU A 189 -5.64 25.14 10.04
N ARG A 190 -5.51 23.87 9.61
CA ARG A 190 -6.35 23.25 8.58
C ARG A 190 -6.16 21.74 8.51
N ASP A 191 -7.10 21.06 7.86
CA ASP A 191 -7.03 19.64 7.57
C ASP A 191 -5.84 19.31 6.63
N VAL A 192 -4.83 18.59 7.13
CA VAL A 192 -3.62 18.25 6.37
C VAL A 192 -3.73 16.95 5.57
N ALA A 193 -4.67 16.07 5.89
CA ALA A 193 -4.78 14.79 5.19
C ALA A 193 -5.01 14.97 3.68
N PRO A 194 -5.87 15.89 3.19
CA PRO A 194 -6.00 16.18 1.76
C PRO A 194 -4.71 16.72 1.11
N LEU A 195 -3.93 17.51 1.88
CA LEU A 195 -2.66 18.06 1.38
C LEU A 195 -1.60 16.97 1.21
N LEU A 196 -1.54 16.04 2.17
CA LEU A 196 -0.67 14.87 2.09
C LEU A 196 -1.06 13.97 0.92
N ALA A 197 -2.35 13.72 0.73
CA ALA A 197 -2.84 12.93 -0.40
C ALA A 197 -2.51 13.59 -1.75
N ARG A 198 -2.64 14.92 -1.84
CA ARG A 198 -2.23 15.68 -3.03
C ARG A 198 -0.72 15.57 -3.27
N ALA A 199 0.09 15.71 -2.22
CA ALA A 199 1.54 15.56 -2.34
C ALA A 199 1.90 14.14 -2.82
N ALA A 200 1.25 13.10 -2.28
CA ALA A 200 1.45 11.71 -2.72
C ALA A 200 1.08 11.53 -4.20
N GLN A 201 0.01 12.18 -4.70
CA GLN A 201 -0.38 12.12 -6.11
C GLN A 201 0.69 12.79 -7.00
N LEU A 202 1.17 13.99 -6.64
CA LEU A 202 2.22 14.68 -7.40
C LEU A 202 3.50 13.84 -7.46
N ILE A 203 3.92 13.26 -6.33
CA ILE A 203 5.08 12.35 -6.27
C ILE A 203 4.86 11.13 -7.17
N TYR A 204 3.66 10.57 -7.20
CA TYR A 204 3.33 9.44 -8.06
C TYR A 204 3.45 9.80 -9.55
N ASP A 205 2.96 10.97 -9.95
CA ASP A 205 3.03 11.43 -11.35
C ASP A 205 4.47 11.65 -11.79
N GLU A 206 5.31 12.29 -10.94
CA GLU A 206 6.76 12.45 -11.17
C GLU A 206 7.46 11.08 -11.27
N ARG A 207 7.13 10.13 -10.40
CA ARG A 207 7.69 8.78 -10.46
C ARG A 207 7.34 8.06 -11.75
N ARG A 208 6.10 8.19 -12.23
CA ARG A 208 5.68 7.63 -13.51
C ARG A 208 6.48 8.22 -14.66
N TRP A 209 6.59 9.53 -14.72
CA TRP A 209 7.38 10.20 -15.73
C TRP A 209 8.85 9.76 -15.69
N ILE A 210 9.47 9.69 -14.51
CA ILE A 210 10.84 9.17 -14.37
C ILE A 210 10.93 7.72 -14.86
N ALA A 211 9.97 6.86 -14.53
CA ALA A 211 9.95 5.48 -14.97
C ALA A 211 9.88 5.36 -16.50
N GLU A 212 9.01 6.15 -17.13
CA GLU A 212 8.88 6.21 -18.59
C GLU A 212 10.17 6.74 -19.23
N ALA A 213 10.75 7.83 -18.71
CA ALA A 213 11.98 8.42 -19.21
C ALA A 213 13.22 7.50 -19.05
N THR A 214 13.20 6.58 -18.09
CA THR A 214 14.30 5.63 -17.81
C THR A 214 13.97 4.19 -18.20
N ALA A 215 12.89 3.95 -18.93
CA ALA A 215 12.45 2.59 -19.31
C ALA A 215 13.53 1.83 -20.10
N HIS A 216 14.29 2.55 -20.95
CA HIS A 216 15.41 1.96 -21.70
C HIS A 216 16.49 1.39 -20.77
N ASP A 217 16.72 1.99 -19.61
CA ASP A 217 17.72 1.51 -18.64
C ASP A 217 17.37 0.12 -18.10
N GLU A 218 16.09 -0.24 -18.14
CA GLU A 218 15.62 -1.55 -17.72
C GLU A 218 16.02 -2.71 -18.64
N THR A 219 16.47 -2.43 -19.84
CA THR A 219 17.02 -3.44 -20.76
C THR A 219 18.48 -3.74 -20.50
N LEU A 220 19.21 -2.80 -19.87
CA LEU A 220 20.64 -2.95 -19.60
C LEU A 220 20.88 -3.94 -18.46
N SER A 221 21.58 -5.03 -18.77
CA SER A 221 21.98 -6.04 -17.77
C SER A 221 23.04 -5.49 -16.81
N LEU A 222 23.00 -5.94 -15.54
CA LEU A 222 24.02 -5.61 -14.56
C LEU A 222 25.43 -6.04 -15.03
N PHE A 223 25.52 -7.19 -15.68
CA PHE A 223 26.79 -7.81 -16.07
C PHE A 223 27.36 -7.30 -17.39
N GLU A 224 26.50 -6.76 -18.26
CA GLU A 224 26.90 -6.25 -19.58
C GLU A 224 27.27 -4.76 -19.55
N ALA A 225 26.84 -4.05 -18.49
CA ALA A 225 27.04 -2.61 -18.38
C ALA A 225 28.51 -2.25 -18.11
N ASP A 226 29.05 -1.32 -18.92
CA ASP A 226 30.38 -0.74 -18.69
C ASP A 226 30.32 0.28 -17.54
N CYS A 227 31.08 0.04 -16.49
CA CYS A 227 31.13 0.93 -15.33
C CYS A 227 31.57 2.36 -15.67
N ARG A 228 32.33 2.58 -16.76
CA ARG A 228 32.75 3.93 -17.21
C ARG A 228 31.54 4.71 -17.74
N GLU A 229 30.67 4.05 -18.49
CA GLU A 229 29.42 4.64 -18.99
C GLU A 229 28.46 4.92 -17.84
N LEU A 230 28.26 3.93 -16.96
CA LEU A 230 27.40 4.06 -15.78
C LEU A 230 27.89 5.16 -14.82
N ALA A 231 29.20 5.31 -14.62
CA ALA A 231 29.76 6.33 -13.74
C ALA A 231 29.50 7.76 -14.24
N ALA A 232 29.31 7.93 -15.56
CA ALA A 232 28.94 9.20 -16.16
C ALA A 232 27.45 9.56 -15.99
N TRP A 233 26.61 8.62 -15.57
CA TRP A 233 25.19 8.90 -15.37
C TRP A 233 24.95 9.83 -14.18
N PRO A 234 23.85 10.65 -14.23
CA PRO A 234 23.40 11.37 -13.04
C PRO A 234 23.16 10.41 -11.88
N THR A 235 23.59 10.79 -10.68
CA THR A 235 23.54 9.94 -9.47
C THR A 235 22.15 9.36 -9.21
N ALA A 236 21.09 10.16 -9.39
CA ALA A 236 19.71 9.70 -9.18
C ALA A 236 19.31 8.58 -10.17
N ARG A 237 19.73 8.68 -11.45
CA ARG A 237 19.51 7.66 -12.48
C ARG A 237 20.25 6.37 -12.14
N LEU A 238 21.53 6.47 -11.76
CA LEU A 238 22.34 5.33 -11.38
C LEU A 238 21.80 4.61 -10.13
N ARG A 239 21.40 5.36 -9.08
CA ARG A 239 20.74 4.79 -7.89
C ARG A 239 19.49 4.01 -8.24
N ARG A 240 18.62 4.57 -9.10
CA ARG A 240 17.38 3.94 -9.53
C ARG A 240 17.67 2.64 -10.26
N TRP A 241 18.59 2.68 -11.21
CA TRP A 241 18.99 1.50 -11.99
C TRP A 241 19.59 0.41 -11.10
N LEU A 242 20.55 0.75 -10.23
CA LEU A 242 21.14 -0.19 -9.28
C LEU A 242 20.09 -0.83 -8.38
N ARG A 243 19.18 -0.03 -7.81
CA ARG A 243 18.10 -0.56 -6.97
C ARG A 243 17.24 -1.57 -7.72
N ALA A 244 16.86 -1.27 -8.95
CA ALA A 244 16.04 -2.15 -9.78
C ALA A 244 16.79 -3.45 -10.14
N ARG A 245 18.08 -3.34 -10.47
CA ARG A 245 18.91 -4.52 -10.81
C ARG A 245 19.14 -5.43 -9.60
N LEU A 246 19.59 -4.85 -8.49
CA LEU A 246 19.85 -5.62 -7.26
C LEU A 246 18.59 -6.30 -6.69
N ALA A 247 17.41 -5.70 -6.89
CA ALA A 247 16.13 -6.31 -6.50
C ALA A 247 15.75 -7.49 -7.41
N ARG A 248 16.02 -7.41 -8.74
CA ARG A 248 15.72 -8.50 -9.69
C ARG A 248 16.63 -9.71 -9.52
N ASP A 249 17.89 -9.44 -9.20
CA ASP A 249 18.91 -10.47 -9.07
C ASP A 249 18.97 -11.06 -7.64
N ASP A 250 17.96 -10.77 -6.80
CA ASP A 250 17.77 -11.42 -5.51
C ASP A 250 17.08 -12.78 -5.70
N PRO A 251 17.77 -13.91 -5.51
CA PRO A 251 17.22 -15.24 -5.75
C PRO A 251 15.98 -15.56 -4.91
N ASP A 252 15.92 -14.98 -3.71
CA ASP A 252 14.84 -15.20 -2.76
C ASP A 252 13.71 -14.15 -2.90
N GLY A 253 13.94 -13.04 -3.63
CA GLY A 253 12.97 -11.96 -3.88
C GLY A 253 12.43 -11.28 -2.61
N THR A 254 13.06 -11.54 -1.46
CA THR A 254 12.52 -11.21 -0.14
C THR A 254 13.01 -9.89 0.41
N HIS A 255 14.11 -9.34 -0.12
CA HIS A 255 14.73 -8.14 0.42
C HIS A 255 14.99 -7.10 -0.67
N PRO A 256 14.13 -6.08 -0.83
CA PRO A 256 14.50 -4.94 -1.66
C PRO A 256 15.78 -4.31 -1.08
N PRO A 257 16.76 -3.92 -1.94
CA PRO A 257 18.03 -3.40 -1.47
C PRO A 257 17.82 -2.14 -0.62
N GLU A 258 18.48 -2.11 0.52
CA GLU A 258 18.48 -0.95 1.41
C GLU A 258 19.22 0.23 0.77
N SER A 259 18.89 1.45 1.20
CA SER A 259 19.56 2.66 0.67
C SER A 259 21.09 2.60 0.86
N ALA A 260 21.56 2.09 1.98
CA ALA A 260 22.98 1.94 2.26
C ALA A 260 23.69 0.95 1.30
N GLU A 261 23.00 -0.12 0.90
CA GLU A 261 23.52 -1.07 -0.09
C GLU A 261 23.65 -0.43 -1.47
N VAL A 262 22.61 0.32 -1.88
CA VAL A 262 22.63 1.04 -3.16
C VAL A 262 23.78 2.07 -3.19
N GLU A 263 24.04 2.80 -2.09
CA GLU A 263 25.16 3.76 -2.02
C GLU A 263 26.51 3.05 -2.10
N ARG A 264 26.68 1.91 -1.42
CA ARG A 264 27.91 1.12 -1.54
C ARG A 264 28.12 0.58 -2.96
N ALA A 265 27.03 0.08 -3.60
CA ALA A 265 27.06 -0.38 -4.99
C ALA A 265 27.43 0.76 -5.96
N LEU A 266 26.92 1.97 -5.71
CA LEU A 266 27.28 3.17 -6.47
C LEU A 266 28.77 3.49 -6.36
N GLY A 267 29.37 3.38 -5.18
CA GLY A 267 30.82 3.52 -4.97
C GLY A 267 31.62 2.48 -5.77
N VAL A 268 31.14 1.24 -5.88
CA VAL A 268 31.76 0.20 -6.72
C VAL A 268 31.74 0.58 -8.19
N VAL A 269 30.57 1.05 -8.71
CA VAL A 269 30.45 1.50 -10.11
C VAL A 269 31.41 2.65 -10.39
N ARG A 270 31.55 3.60 -9.47
CA ARG A 270 32.43 4.77 -9.62
C ARG A 270 33.91 4.47 -9.42
N GLY A 271 34.23 3.26 -8.96
CA GLY A 271 35.62 2.87 -8.69
C GLY A 271 36.18 3.39 -7.36
N GLU A 272 35.34 3.88 -6.48
CA GLU A 272 35.66 4.27 -5.11
C GLU A 272 35.91 3.04 -4.21
N ALA A 273 35.32 1.90 -4.61
CA ALA A 273 35.57 0.59 -4.02
C ALA A 273 35.63 -0.49 -5.11
N VAL A 274 36.37 -1.58 -4.87
CA VAL A 274 36.46 -2.72 -5.81
C VAL A 274 35.28 -3.69 -5.66
N ALA A 275 34.67 -3.75 -4.49
CA ALA A 275 33.54 -4.63 -4.20
C ALA A 275 32.77 -4.16 -2.96
N THR A 276 31.54 -4.66 -2.78
CA THR A 276 30.72 -4.48 -1.58
C THR A 276 29.87 -5.71 -1.30
N GLU A 277 29.61 -5.97 -0.02
CA GLU A 277 28.66 -6.98 0.43
C GLU A 277 27.23 -6.46 0.32
N LEU A 278 26.32 -7.33 -0.10
CA LEU A 278 24.88 -7.11 -0.21
C LEU A 278 24.12 -8.05 0.74
N ALA A 279 22.83 -7.78 0.93
CA ALA A 279 21.97 -8.69 1.70
C ALA A 279 21.98 -10.11 1.10
N GLY A 280 21.73 -11.11 1.96
CA GLY A 280 21.74 -12.52 1.54
C GLY A 280 23.13 -13.09 1.29
N GLY A 281 24.21 -12.43 1.73
CA GLY A 281 25.59 -12.90 1.57
C GLY A 281 26.14 -12.74 0.16
N ARG A 282 25.44 -12.00 -0.70
CA ARG A 282 25.88 -11.70 -2.07
C ARG A 282 26.99 -10.64 -2.05
N ARG A 283 27.82 -10.64 -3.07
CA ARG A 283 28.92 -9.68 -3.23
C ARG A 283 28.91 -9.08 -4.62
N LEU A 284 28.75 -7.75 -4.71
CA LEU A 284 28.92 -7.00 -5.94
C LEU A 284 30.39 -6.58 -6.09
N ALA A 285 31.01 -6.94 -7.20
CA ALA A 285 32.41 -6.58 -7.49
C ALA A 285 32.54 -5.95 -8.89
N ARG A 286 33.55 -5.10 -9.07
CA ARG A 286 33.95 -4.51 -10.37
C ARG A 286 35.21 -5.19 -10.86
N ARG A 287 35.11 -5.86 -12.03
CA ARG A 287 36.24 -6.54 -12.70
C ARG A 287 36.27 -6.12 -14.16
N HIS A 288 37.44 -5.62 -14.63
CA HIS A 288 37.61 -5.20 -16.01
C HIS A 288 36.52 -4.24 -16.54
N GLN A 289 36.11 -3.30 -15.68
CA GLN A 289 35.04 -2.31 -15.96
C GLN A 289 33.62 -2.89 -16.05
N HIS A 290 33.40 -4.14 -15.71
CA HIS A 290 32.08 -4.76 -15.62
C HIS A 290 31.76 -5.14 -14.17
N LEU A 291 30.47 -5.22 -13.86
CA LEU A 291 29.99 -5.68 -12.56
C LEU A 291 29.86 -7.20 -12.58
N SER A 292 30.17 -7.85 -11.47
CA SER A 292 29.88 -9.26 -11.20
C SER A 292 29.17 -9.37 -9.87
N LEU A 293 28.20 -10.29 -9.79
CA LEU A 293 27.50 -10.65 -8.56
C LEU A 293 27.91 -12.08 -8.18
N GLU A 294 28.45 -12.24 -6.98
CA GLU A 294 28.95 -13.50 -6.44
C GLU A 294 28.14 -13.93 -5.21
#